data_b9e44473a47eb65dd553b45bf6bae99e
#
_entry.id   b9e44473a47eb65dd553b45bf6bae99e
#
_cell.length_a   1.000
_cell.length_b   1.000
_cell.length_c   1.000
_cell.angle_alpha   90.00
_cell.angle_beta   90.00
_cell.angle_gamma   90.00
#
_symmetry.space_group_name_H-M   'P 1'
#
loop_
_entity.id
_entity.type
_entity.pdbx_description
1 polymer ?
#
loop_
_entity_poly.entity_id
_entity_poly.type
_entity_poly.pdbx_seq_one_letter_code
_entity_poly.pdbx_strand_id
1 'polypeptide(L)'
;MILVRSNPQFSNNIINFNFKNYEKIHFVDLENIVGRKPFRSKNYFEKMFYEFDKYCQNHVDFEKDFVFVAANYFIINQLRLRYESQPDNLCLIPINGKDGADKLLVKSINIFIENDMFFQHNYVYIASGDGMFTPPLNALGEIGIQTKVVALFNKINRSIYSATQKITYRNFNELQDYKLDNITVFLMDYISKSLDYDFALKQVVSQKLITVEKLNLDSKLKTHYIVEIRKTKNNKLSSKNVINRLNKIPALVKKLYKLNINVTIKSKSTKDIYL
;
A
#
# COMPACT_ATOMS: atom_id res chain seq x y z
N MET A 1 -25.55 -13.42 12.50
CA MET A 1 -24.87 -14.61 11.94
C MET A 1 -25.00 -14.55 10.41
N ILE A 2 -24.04 -13.91 9.75
CA ILE A 2 -24.04 -13.80 8.29
C ILE A 2 -22.97 -14.75 7.77
N LEU A 3 -23.39 -15.99 7.50
CA LEU A 3 -22.61 -16.96 6.79
C LEU A 3 -22.54 -16.55 5.31
N VAL A 4 -21.45 -15.93 4.89
CA VAL A 4 -21.09 -15.85 3.48
C VAL A 4 -20.62 -17.23 3.05
N ARG A 5 -21.57 -18.17 2.87
CA ARG A 5 -21.33 -19.44 2.20
C ARG A 5 -21.05 -19.14 0.72
N SER A 6 -19.98 -19.72 0.23
CA SER A 6 -19.56 -19.81 -1.15
C SER A 6 -20.75 -19.87 -2.13
N ASN A 7 -21.09 -18.71 -2.77
CA ASN A 7 -22.08 -18.74 -3.85
C ASN A 7 -22.04 -17.44 -4.67
N PRO A 8 -22.36 -17.46 -5.95
CA PRO A 8 -22.44 -16.29 -6.84
C PRO A 8 -23.45 -15.19 -6.41
N GLN A 9 -24.16 -15.36 -5.30
CA GLN A 9 -25.06 -14.39 -4.67
C GLN A 9 -24.35 -13.31 -3.82
N PHE A 10 -23.02 -13.15 -3.93
CA PHE A 10 -22.28 -12.13 -3.18
C PHE A 10 -22.85 -10.72 -3.39
N SER A 11 -23.34 -10.42 -4.62
CA SER A 11 -23.98 -9.15 -4.92
C SER A 11 -25.29 -8.90 -4.16
N ASN A 12 -26.05 -9.93 -3.80
CA ASN A 12 -27.32 -9.77 -3.11
C ASN A 12 -27.17 -9.71 -1.56
N ASN A 13 -26.08 -10.25 -1.02
CA ASN A 13 -25.82 -10.23 0.43
C ASN A 13 -25.01 -9.01 0.89
N ILE A 14 -24.33 -8.30 -0.02
CA ILE A 14 -23.58 -7.06 0.28
C ILE A 14 -24.51 -5.92 0.72
N ILE A 15 -25.74 -5.88 0.24
CA ILE A 15 -26.72 -4.79 0.50
C ILE A 15 -27.10 -4.66 1.97
N ASN A 16 -26.79 -5.67 2.81
CA ASN A 16 -27.14 -5.65 4.25
C ASN A 16 -25.99 -5.22 5.16
N PHE A 17 -24.83 -4.84 4.62
CA PHE A 17 -23.74 -4.31 5.44
C PHE A 17 -24.05 -2.87 5.86
N ASN A 18 -23.81 -2.58 7.12
CA ASN A 18 -23.89 -1.23 7.66
C ASN A 18 -22.59 -0.89 8.39
N PHE A 19 -21.80 0.02 7.83
CA PHE A 19 -20.52 0.41 8.38
C PHE A 19 -20.61 1.50 9.45
N LYS A 20 -21.83 1.90 9.86
CA LYS A 20 -22.05 2.94 10.86
C LYS A 20 -21.33 2.69 12.19
N ASN A 21 -21.23 1.43 12.58
CA ASN A 21 -20.64 1.03 13.87
C ASN A 21 -19.14 0.72 13.79
N TYR A 22 -18.52 0.84 12.62
CA TYR A 22 -17.11 0.54 12.42
C TYR A 22 -16.28 1.80 12.21
N GLU A 23 -15.09 1.85 12.81
CA GLU A 23 -14.14 2.95 12.62
C GLU A 23 -13.36 2.79 11.33
N LYS A 24 -12.83 1.58 11.07
CA LYS A 24 -12.06 1.28 9.88
C LYS A 24 -12.67 0.13 9.11
N ILE A 25 -12.62 0.24 7.80
CA ILE A 25 -13.02 -0.81 6.88
C ILE A 25 -11.80 -1.21 6.06
N HIS A 26 -11.38 -2.46 6.20
CA HIS A 26 -10.19 -2.99 5.56
C HIS A 26 -10.55 -3.83 4.34
N PHE A 27 -9.93 -3.54 3.20
CA PHE A 27 -9.97 -4.34 1.98
C PHE A 27 -8.58 -4.94 1.75
N VAL A 28 -8.46 -6.22 1.98
CA VAL A 28 -7.17 -6.93 2.01
C VAL A 28 -7.07 -7.88 0.82
N ASP A 29 -6.25 -7.50 -0.17
CA ASP A 29 -5.76 -8.42 -1.18
C ASP A 29 -4.58 -9.19 -0.60
N LEU A 30 -4.87 -10.41 -0.14
CA LEU A 30 -3.88 -11.18 0.60
C LEU A 30 -2.70 -11.62 -0.25
N GLU A 31 -2.90 -11.90 -1.53
CA GLU A 31 -1.83 -12.30 -2.44
C GLU A 31 -0.85 -11.14 -2.69
N ASN A 32 -1.35 -9.92 -2.75
CA ASN A 32 -0.54 -8.71 -2.91
C ASN A 32 0.28 -8.41 -1.64
N ILE A 33 -0.33 -8.64 -0.47
CA ILE A 33 0.36 -8.47 0.81
C ILE A 33 1.54 -9.43 0.96
N VAL A 34 1.35 -10.69 0.61
CA VAL A 34 2.37 -11.75 0.77
C VAL A 34 3.47 -11.64 -0.29
N GLY A 35 3.15 -11.03 -1.42
CA GLY A 35 4.00 -10.96 -2.59
C GLY A 35 4.01 -12.26 -3.39
N ARG A 36 4.30 -12.15 -4.68
CA ARG A 36 4.32 -13.28 -5.61
C ARG A 36 5.45 -14.27 -5.27
N LYS A 37 5.14 -15.30 -4.49
CA LYS A 37 5.97 -16.50 -4.39
C LYS A 37 5.22 -17.66 -5.04
N PRO A 38 5.93 -18.66 -5.61
CA PRO A 38 5.25 -19.79 -6.21
C PRO A 38 4.40 -20.50 -5.14
N PHE A 39 3.13 -20.66 -5.41
CA PHE A 39 2.08 -21.29 -4.60
C PHE A 39 2.44 -22.70 -4.08
N ARG A 40 3.50 -23.30 -4.61
CA ARG A 40 3.96 -24.67 -4.34
C ARG A 40 5.09 -24.75 -3.31
N SER A 41 5.55 -23.65 -2.72
CA SER A 41 6.59 -23.75 -1.69
C SER A 41 5.96 -24.20 -0.37
N LYS A 42 6.55 -25.19 0.29
CA LYS A 42 6.13 -25.74 1.57
C LYS A 42 5.87 -24.66 2.65
N ASN A 43 6.61 -23.57 2.59
CA ASN A 43 6.53 -22.46 3.54
C ASN A 43 5.63 -21.31 3.06
N TYR A 44 4.86 -21.48 1.97
CA TYR A 44 4.03 -20.40 1.44
C TYR A 44 2.89 -20.03 2.39
N PHE A 45 2.18 -21.03 2.90
CA PHE A 45 1.06 -20.83 3.83
C PHE A 45 1.52 -20.25 5.17
N GLU A 46 2.62 -20.76 5.73
CA GLU A 46 3.19 -20.22 6.97
C GLU A 46 3.56 -18.74 6.81
N LYS A 47 4.19 -18.40 5.69
CA LYS A 47 4.49 -16.99 5.39
C LYS A 47 3.22 -16.17 5.23
N MET A 48 2.22 -16.69 4.56
CA MET A 48 0.95 -16.02 4.35
C MET A 48 0.25 -15.72 5.69
N PHE A 49 0.17 -16.72 6.58
CA PHE A 49 -0.39 -16.54 7.90
C PHE A 49 0.39 -15.49 8.71
N TYR A 50 1.72 -15.61 8.73
CA TYR A 50 2.57 -14.63 9.40
C TYR A 50 2.33 -13.21 8.89
N GLU A 51 2.25 -13.00 7.58
CA GLU A 51 2.05 -11.69 6.99
C GLU A 51 0.63 -11.17 7.25
N PHE A 52 -0.37 -12.03 7.27
CA PHE A 52 -1.73 -11.63 7.61
C PHE A 52 -1.86 -11.32 9.11
N ASP A 53 -1.35 -12.18 9.99
CA ASP A 53 -1.33 -11.93 11.43
C ASP A 53 -0.62 -10.61 11.76
N LYS A 54 0.53 -10.36 11.13
CA LYS A 54 1.27 -9.10 11.27
C LYS A 54 0.48 -7.90 10.75
N TYR A 55 -0.28 -8.06 9.67
CA TYR A 55 -1.18 -7.01 9.19
C TYR A 55 -2.27 -6.71 10.23
N CYS A 56 -2.93 -7.74 10.75
CA CYS A 56 -3.97 -7.59 11.75
C CYS A 56 -3.44 -6.94 13.02
N GLN A 57 -2.32 -7.42 13.58
CA GLN A 57 -1.70 -6.85 14.78
C GLN A 57 -1.35 -5.36 14.65
N ASN A 58 -0.94 -4.91 13.46
CA ASN A 58 -0.50 -3.53 13.27
C ASN A 58 -1.61 -2.57 12.85
N HIS A 59 -2.73 -3.08 12.32
CA HIS A 59 -3.69 -2.22 11.64
C HIS A 59 -5.15 -2.44 12.03
N VAL A 60 -5.49 -3.60 12.59
CA VAL A 60 -6.87 -4.01 12.84
C VAL A 60 -7.18 -4.05 14.34
N ASP A 61 -8.26 -3.41 14.71
CA ASP A 61 -8.92 -3.57 16.00
C ASP A 61 -10.25 -4.31 15.77
N PHE A 62 -10.28 -5.61 16.03
CA PHE A 62 -11.47 -6.43 15.77
C PHE A 62 -12.70 -6.06 16.61
N GLU A 63 -12.59 -5.18 17.59
CA GLU A 63 -13.76 -4.66 18.29
C GLU A 63 -14.43 -3.52 17.51
N LYS A 64 -13.68 -2.81 16.65
CA LYS A 64 -14.12 -1.57 16.00
C LYS A 64 -14.01 -1.57 14.48
N ASP A 65 -13.27 -2.50 13.90
CA ASP A 65 -12.96 -2.50 12.48
C ASP A 65 -13.67 -3.64 11.75
N PHE A 66 -13.96 -3.45 10.47
CA PHE A 66 -14.45 -4.51 9.58
C PHE A 66 -13.38 -4.89 8.55
N VAL A 67 -13.20 -6.19 8.31
CA VAL A 67 -12.11 -6.70 7.47
C VAL A 67 -12.64 -7.60 6.36
N PHE A 68 -12.49 -7.17 5.11
CA PHE A 68 -12.69 -7.99 3.92
C PHE A 68 -11.34 -8.53 3.45
N VAL A 69 -11.23 -9.86 3.36
CA VAL A 69 -10.03 -10.52 2.84
C VAL A 69 -10.41 -11.31 1.61
N ALA A 70 -9.83 -10.97 0.47
CA ALA A 70 -9.98 -11.73 -0.76
C ALA A 70 -8.68 -12.42 -1.14
N ALA A 71 -8.76 -13.68 -1.51
CA ALA A 71 -7.65 -14.46 -2.01
C ALA A 71 -8.15 -15.71 -2.74
N ASN A 72 -7.21 -16.47 -3.32
CA ASN A 72 -7.51 -17.76 -3.92
C ASN A 72 -8.23 -18.68 -2.92
N TYR A 73 -9.14 -19.52 -3.45
CA TYR A 73 -9.96 -20.47 -2.69
C TYR A 73 -9.16 -21.30 -1.68
N PHE A 74 -8.00 -21.83 -2.08
CA PHE A 74 -7.15 -22.63 -1.18
C PHE A 74 -6.63 -21.81 0.01
N ILE A 75 -6.24 -20.59 -0.25
CA ILE A 75 -5.74 -19.65 0.79
C ILE A 75 -6.85 -19.35 1.79
N ILE A 76 -8.03 -19.02 1.30
CA ILE A 76 -9.19 -18.69 2.16
C ILE A 76 -9.59 -19.89 3.01
N ASN A 77 -9.58 -21.10 2.45
CA ASN A 77 -9.90 -22.29 3.24
C ASN A 77 -8.87 -22.53 4.35
N GLN A 78 -7.58 -22.33 4.09
CA GLN A 78 -6.55 -22.45 5.14
C GLN A 78 -6.72 -21.37 6.22
N LEU A 79 -7.09 -20.14 5.85
CA LEU A 79 -7.42 -19.10 6.83
C LEU A 79 -8.63 -19.48 7.68
N ARG A 80 -9.70 -20.03 7.07
CA ARG A 80 -10.90 -20.48 7.81
C ARG A 80 -10.57 -21.56 8.83
N LEU A 81 -9.72 -22.53 8.48
CA LEU A 81 -9.26 -23.56 9.40
C LEU A 81 -8.44 -22.99 10.56
N ARG A 82 -7.61 -21.98 10.30
CA ARG A 82 -6.79 -21.32 11.32
C ARG A 82 -7.61 -20.45 12.26
N TYR A 83 -8.65 -19.78 11.73
CA TYR A 83 -9.53 -18.87 12.46
C TYR A 83 -10.92 -19.51 12.64
N GLU A 84 -10.99 -20.70 13.26
CA GLU A 84 -12.25 -21.43 13.51
C GLU A 84 -13.24 -20.60 14.35
N SER A 85 -12.74 -19.81 15.29
CA SER A 85 -13.50 -18.79 16.04
C SER A 85 -13.41 -17.41 15.37
N GLN A 86 -13.70 -17.36 14.08
CA GLN A 86 -13.62 -16.14 13.29
C GLN A 86 -14.47 -15.01 13.89
N PRO A 87 -13.92 -13.79 14.09
CA PRO A 87 -14.70 -12.65 14.47
C PRO A 87 -15.81 -12.35 13.46
N ASP A 88 -16.99 -11.92 13.92
CA ASP A 88 -18.15 -11.64 13.05
C ASP A 88 -17.87 -10.56 12.00
N ASN A 89 -16.89 -9.71 12.26
CA ASN A 89 -16.44 -8.62 11.38
C ASN A 89 -15.25 -8.98 10.48
N LEU A 90 -14.86 -10.25 10.41
CA LEU A 90 -13.87 -10.77 9.46
C LEU A 90 -14.56 -11.54 8.33
N CYS A 91 -14.59 -11.00 7.12
CA CYS A 91 -15.20 -11.58 5.95
C CYS A 91 -14.12 -12.19 5.02
N LEU A 92 -14.03 -13.52 4.98
CA LEU A 92 -13.09 -14.27 4.15
C LEU A 92 -13.73 -14.68 2.83
N ILE A 93 -13.27 -14.12 1.70
CA ILE A 93 -13.90 -14.24 0.39
C ILE A 93 -13.01 -15.04 -0.56
N PRO A 94 -13.39 -16.29 -0.88
CA PRO A 94 -12.68 -17.10 -1.85
C PRO A 94 -12.96 -16.62 -3.28
N ILE A 95 -11.93 -16.49 -4.08
CA ILE A 95 -12.03 -16.11 -5.48
C ILE A 95 -11.09 -16.96 -6.33
N ASN A 96 -11.49 -17.23 -7.56
CA ASN A 96 -10.66 -17.91 -8.55
C ASN A 96 -10.38 -16.99 -9.73
N GLY A 97 -9.26 -17.25 -10.41
CA GLY A 97 -8.87 -16.55 -11.62
C GLY A 97 -7.84 -15.46 -11.41
N LYS A 98 -7.23 -15.06 -12.50
CA LYS A 98 -6.21 -14.00 -12.52
C LYS A 98 -6.84 -12.66 -12.13
N ASP A 99 -6.17 -11.96 -11.20
CA ASP A 99 -6.61 -10.66 -10.66
C ASP A 99 -8.03 -10.70 -10.05
N GLY A 100 -8.46 -11.89 -9.61
CA GLY A 100 -9.81 -12.09 -9.08
C GLY A 100 -10.04 -11.33 -7.77
N ALA A 101 -9.07 -11.37 -6.86
CA ALA A 101 -9.14 -10.70 -5.57
C ALA A 101 -9.27 -9.18 -5.72
N ASP A 102 -8.41 -8.56 -6.55
CA ASP A 102 -8.45 -7.12 -6.82
C ASP A 102 -9.79 -6.71 -7.42
N LYS A 103 -10.25 -7.41 -8.47
CA LYS A 103 -11.52 -7.12 -9.15
C LYS A 103 -12.71 -7.21 -8.21
N LEU A 104 -12.72 -8.22 -7.34
CA LEU A 104 -13.80 -8.40 -6.38
C LEU A 104 -13.81 -7.29 -5.33
N LEU A 105 -12.65 -6.98 -4.74
CA LEU A 105 -12.55 -5.93 -3.74
C LEU A 105 -12.90 -4.55 -4.32
N VAL A 106 -12.42 -4.23 -5.53
CA VAL A 106 -12.77 -3.00 -6.25
C VAL A 106 -14.28 -2.92 -6.50
N LYS A 107 -14.89 -4.02 -6.99
CA LYS A 107 -16.34 -4.09 -7.19
C LYS A 107 -17.11 -3.89 -5.87
N SER A 108 -16.64 -4.50 -4.77
CA SER A 108 -17.27 -4.33 -3.46
C SER A 108 -17.22 -2.88 -2.99
N ILE A 109 -16.07 -2.21 -3.10
CA ILE A 109 -15.93 -0.80 -2.73
C ILE A 109 -16.89 0.07 -3.54
N ASN A 110 -16.98 -0.14 -4.86
CA ASN A 110 -17.88 0.64 -5.72
C ASN A 110 -19.36 0.43 -5.33
N ILE A 111 -19.78 -0.82 -5.07
CA ILE A 111 -21.14 -1.11 -4.59
C ILE A 111 -21.40 -0.40 -3.26
N PHE A 112 -20.45 -0.38 -2.34
CA PHE A 112 -20.59 0.29 -1.05
C PHE A 112 -20.69 1.82 -1.20
N ILE A 113 -19.97 2.42 -2.16
CA ILE A 113 -20.09 3.84 -2.50
C ILE A 113 -21.47 4.13 -3.10
N GLU A 114 -21.90 3.35 -4.09
CA GLU A 114 -23.17 3.51 -4.79
C GLU A 114 -24.40 3.37 -3.90
N ASN A 115 -24.28 2.67 -2.76
CA ASN A 115 -25.35 2.46 -1.79
C ASN A 115 -25.16 3.27 -0.49
N ASP A 116 -24.30 4.29 -0.50
CA ASP A 116 -24.07 5.20 0.64
C ASP A 116 -23.73 4.47 1.96
N MET A 117 -22.98 3.37 1.88
CA MET A 117 -22.69 2.51 3.03
C MET A 117 -21.55 3.04 3.90
N PHE A 118 -20.73 3.96 3.37
CA PHE A 118 -19.65 4.60 4.12
C PHE A 118 -20.16 5.87 4.83
N PHE A 119 -19.68 6.07 6.05
CA PHE A 119 -19.98 7.24 6.87
C PHE A 119 -18.73 8.13 7.02
N GLN A 120 -18.89 9.41 7.26
CA GLN A 120 -17.79 10.39 7.34
C GLN A 120 -16.74 10.07 8.40
N HIS A 121 -17.07 9.29 9.43
CA HIS A 121 -16.12 8.85 10.44
C HIS A 121 -15.34 7.59 10.02
N ASN A 122 -15.76 6.89 8.96
CA ASN A 122 -15.06 5.70 8.49
C ASN A 122 -13.70 6.04 7.90
N TYR A 123 -12.75 5.15 8.11
CA TYR A 123 -11.44 5.19 7.51
C TYR A 123 -11.22 3.93 6.66
N VAL A 124 -11.04 4.08 5.36
CA VAL A 124 -10.88 2.93 4.46
C VAL A 124 -9.40 2.59 4.29
N TYR A 125 -9.05 1.34 4.61
CA TYR A 125 -7.73 0.77 4.45
C TYR A 125 -7.70 -0.18 3.24
N ILE A 126 -6.79 0.03 2.32
CA ILE A 126 -6.56 -0.86 1.18
C ILE A 126 -5.19 -1.50 1.33
N ALA A 127 -5.18 -2.79 1.59
CA ALA A 127 -3.96 -3.58 1.70
C ALA A 127 -3.61 -4.19 0.34
N SER A 128 -3.24 -3.35 -0.59
CA SER A 128 -2.75 -3.66 -1.94
C SER A 128 -2.02 -2.48 -2.53
N GLY A 129 -1.01 -2.74 -3.36
CA GLY A 129 -0.31 -1.71 -4.17
C GLY A 129 -0.79 -1.66 -5.61
N ASP A 130 -1.81 -2.42 -6.01
CA ASP A 130 -2.25 -2.52 -7.39
C ASP A 130 -2.99 -1.25 -7.86
N GLY A 131 -2.68 -0.82 -9.09
CA GLY A 131 -3.29 0.35 -9.71
C GLY A 131 -4.80 0.24 -9.96
N MET A 132 -5.37 -0.96 -9.91
CA MET A 132 -6.81 -1.18 -10.00
C MET A 132 -7.59 -0.49 -8.88
N PHE A 133 -6.96 -0.24 -7.73
CA PHE A 133 -7.57 0.49 -6.63
C PHE A 133 -7.57 2.02 -6.80
N THR A 134 -6.94 2.55 -7.83
CA THR A 134 -6.90 4.01 -8.06
C THR A 134 -8.30 4.64 -8.27
N PRO A 135 -9.18 4.09 -9.13
CA PRO A 135 -10.52 4.66 -9.29
C PRO A 135 -11.35 4.66 -7.99
N PRO A 136 -11.50 3.54 -7.26
CA PRO A 136 -12.27 3.56 -6.02
C PRO A 136 -11.63 4.44 -4.92
N LEU A 137 -10.29 4.56 -4.86
CA LEU A 137 -9.64 5.50 -3.94
C LEU A 137 -9.99 6.96 -4.24
N ASN A 138 -10.06 7.34 -5.53
CA ASN A 138 -10.50 8.67 -5.92
C ASN A 138 -11.97 8.90 -5.56
N ALA A 139 -12.85 7.95 -5.88
CA ALA A 139 -14.28 8.04 -5.57
C ALA A 139 -14.53 8.16 -4.04
N LEU A 140 -13.82 7.39 -3.21
CA LEU A 140 -13.85 7.54 -1.75
C LEU A 140 -13.42 8.95 -1.31
N GLY A 141 -12.36 9.48 -1.93
CA GLY A 141 -11.88 10.84 -1.66
C GLY A 141 -12.89 11.92 -2.06
N GLU A 142 -13.62 11.75 -3.17
CA GLU A 142 -14.66 12.67 -3.65
C GLU A 142 -15.86 12.75 -2.68
N ILE A 143 -16.24 11.64 -2.06
CA ILE A 143 -17.27 11.61 -1.02
C ILE A 143 -16.74 11.92 0.39
N GLY A 144 -15.46 12.35 0.52
CA GLY A 144 -14.86 12.80 1.78
C GLY A 144 -14.37 11.68 2.70
N ILE A 145 -14.38 10.43 2.28
CA ILE A 145 -13.89 9.30 3.07
C ILE A 145 -12.36 9.30 3.10
N GLN A 146 -11.80 9.17 4.29
CA GLN A 146 -10.35 9.08 4.46
C GLN A 146 -9.83 7.71 4.05
N THR A 147 -8.71 7.70 3.32
CA THR A 147 -8.13 6.45 2.81
C THR A 147 -6.67 6.27 3.21
N LYS A 148 -6.27 5.00 3.42
CA LYS A 148 -4.90 4.60 3.66
C LYS A 148 -4.55 3.36 2.84
N VAL A 149 -3.43 3.41 2.15
CA VAL A 149 -2.88 2.25 1.44
C VAL A 149 -1.75 1.63 2.26
N VAL A 150 -1.81 0.32 2.44
CA VAL A 150 -0.78 -0.49 3.10
C VAL A 150 -0.19 -1.46 2.08
N ALA A 151 1.05 -1.25 1.68
CA ALA A 151 1.66 -2.04 0.62
C ALA A 151 3.16 -2.27 0.85
N LEU A 152 3.76 -3.15 0.06
CA LEU A 152 5.19 -3.38 0.07
C LEU A 152 5.93 -2.26 -0.68
N PHE A 153 7.13 -1.92 -0.20
CA PHE A 153 8.05 -1.04 -0.93
C PHE A 153 8.24 -1.57 -2.36
N ASN A 154 8.29 -0.65 -3.32
CA ASN A 154 8.42 -0.92 -4.75
C ASN A 154 7.29 -1.76 -5.37
N LYS A 155 6.16 -1.97 -4.68
CA LYS A 155 4.97 -2.65 -5.22
C LYS A 155 3.76 -1.73 -5.35
N ILE A 156 3.89 -0.45 -5.01
CA ILE A 156 2.83 0.53 -5.14
C ILE A 156 2.78 1.06 -6.57
N ASN A 157 1.64 0.96 -7.23
CA ASN A 157 1.45 1.60 -8.53
C ASN A 157 1.51 3.12 -8.38
N ARG A 158 2.11 3.80 -9.36
CA ARG A 158 2.31 5.27 -9.32
C ARG A 158 1.01 6.07 -9.18
N SER A 159 -0.08 5.60 -9.75
CA SER A 159 -1.38 6.27 -9.66
C SER A 159 -1.93 6.33 -8.24
N ILE A 160 -1.59 5.37 -7.39
CA ILE A 160 -2.02 5.31 -5.98
C ILE A 160 -1.52 6.49 -5.15
N TYR A 161 -0.30 6.98 -5.40
CA TYR A 161 0.25 8.10 -4.62
C TYR A 161 -0.61 9.37 -4.67
N SER A 162 -1.29 9.61 -5.79
CA SER A 162 -2.20 10.75 -5.94
C SER A 162 -3.63 10.46 -5.49
N ALA A 163 -4.02 9.20 -5.36
CA ALA A 163 -5.39 8.79 -5.05
C ALA A 163 -5.67 8.64 -3.54
N THR A 164 -4.65 8.35 -2.72
CA THR A 164 -4.82 8.15 -1.27
C THR A 164 -4.34 9.34 -0.44
N GLN A 165 -4.80 9.46 0.80
CA GLN A 165 -4.32 10.45 1.77
C GLN A 165 -3.15 9.95 2.61
N LYS A 166 -2.94 8.63 2.72
CA LYS A 166 -1.86 8.06 3.51
C LYS A 166 -1.32 6.77 2.90
N ILE A 167 -0.01 6.60 2.98
CA ILE A 167 0.69 5.37 2.58
C ILE A 167 1.48 4.85 3.78
N THR A 168 1.42 3.53 3.99
CA THR A 168 2.25 2.81 4.95
C THR A 168 2.96 1.65 4.27
N TYR A 169 4.25 1.56 4.46
CA TYR A 169 5.06 0.47 3.93
C TYR A 169 5.14 -0.67 4.94
N ARG A 170 4.71 -1.86 4.55
CA ARG A 170 4.67 -3.03 5.45
C ARG A 170 6.04 -3.49 5.93
N ASN A 171 7.04 -3.38 5.08
CA ASN A 171 8.42 -3.74 5.41
C ASN A 171 9.22 -2.59 6.05
N PHE A 172 8.54 -1.52 6.45
CA PHE A 172 9.21 -0.38 7.09
C PHE A 172 9.89 -0.75 8.42
N ASN A 173 9.24 -1.59 9.23
CA ASN A 173 9.80 -2.03 10.52
C ASN A 173 11.10 -2.85 10.39
N GLU A 174 11.30 -3.54 9.24
CA GLU A 174 12.53 -4.28 8.96
C GLU A 174 13.74 -3.35 8.72
N LEU A 175 13.49 -2.05 8.66
CA LEU A 175 14.46 -1.00 8.32
C LEU A 175 14.70 -0.01 9.45
N GLN A 176 14.15 -0.27 10.63
CA GLN A 176 14.43 0.56 11.82
C GLN A 176 15.94 0.65 12.10
N ASP A 177 16.69 -0.41 11.76
CA ASP A 177 18.15 -0.44 11.87
C ASP A 177 18.83 0.67 11.02
N TYR A 178 18.17 1.12 9.95
CA TYR A 178 18.68 2.19 9.07
C TYR A 178 18.25 3.59 9.51
N LYS A 179 17.46 3.74 10.59
CA LYS A 179 16.96 5.03 11.11
C LYS A 179 16.28 5.92 10.05
N LEU A 180 15.59 5.30 9.08
CA LEU A 180 14.90 6.02 8.02
C LEU A 180 13.54 6.53 8.51
N ASP A 181 13.22 7.79 8.24
CA ASP A 181 11.88 8.32 8.44
C ASP A 181 10.94 8.00 7.26
N ASN A 182 9.63 8.15 7.48
CA ASN A 182 8.59 7.83 6.49
C ASN A 182 8.75 8.60 5.18
N ILE A 183 9.22 9.84 5.23
CA ILE A 183 9.40 10.69 4.04
C ILE A 183 10.60 10.19 3.24
N THR A 184 11.69 9.85 3.92
CA THR A 184 12.87 9.25 3.29
C THR A 184 12.51 7.95 2.55
N VAL A 185 11.73 7.06 3.19
CA VAL A 185 11.28 5.81 2.55
C VAL A 185 10.38 6.12 1.36
N PHE A 186 9.46 7.08 1.49
CA PHE A 186 8.61 7.51 0.38
C PHE A 186 9.43 8.06 -0.80
N LEU A 187 10.42 8.90 -0.53
CA LEU A 187 11.29 9.46 -1.57
C LEU A 187 12.04 8.34 -2.31
N MET A 188 12.63 7.39 -1.58
CA MET A 188 13.32 6.25 -2.15
C MET A 188 12.40 5.39 -3.01
N ASP A 189 11.19 5.08 -2.52
CA ASP A 189 10.20 4.27 -3.24
C ASP A 189 9.71 4.98 -4.51
N TYR A 190 9.26 6.22 -4.38
CA TYR A 190 8.72 6.97 -5.50
C TYR A 190 9.76 7.23 -6.60
N ILE A 191 11.01 7.51 -6.21
CA ILE A 191 12.12 7.72 -7.14
C ILE A 191 12.50 6.39 -7.82
N SER A 192 12.62 5.29 -7.06
CA SER A 192 12.85 3.95 -7.63
C SER A 192 11.83 3.62 -8.71
N LYS A 193 10.54 3.85 -8.41
CA LYS A 193 9.44 3.66 -9.37
C LYS A 193 9.54 4.59 -10.58
N SER A 194 9.95 5.83 -10.37
CA SER A 194 10.08 6.81 -11.45
C SER A 194 11.22 6.46 -12.41
N LEU A 195 12.24 5.77 -11.91
CA LEU A 195 13.40 5.28 -12.66
C LEU A 195 13.22 3.84 -13.16
N ASP A 196 12.04 3.23 -12.91
CA ASP A 196 11.74 1.84 -13.22
C ASP A 196 12.74 0.83 -12.56
N TYR A 197 13.23 1.17 -11.36
CA TYR A 197 14.05 0.28 -10.55
C TYR A 197 13.18 -0.74 -9.83
N ASP A 198 13.43 -2.03 -10.04
CA ASP A 198 12.75 -3.12 -9.32
C ASP A 198 13.63 -3.68 -8.20
N PHE A 199 14.04 -2.81 -7.27
CA PHE A 199 14.86 -3.18 -6.13
C PHE A 199 14.04 -3.19 -4.84
N ALA A 200 14.31 -4.15 -3.97
CA ALA A 200 13.81 -4.11 -2.60
C ALA A 200 14.49 -2.97 -1.83
N LEU A 201 13.82 -2.40 -0.82
CA LEU A 201 14.36 -1.28 -0.05
C LEU A 201 15.72 -1.61 0.56
N LYS A 202 15.93 -2.84 1.06
CA LYS A 202 17.23 -3.29 1.57
C LYS A 202 18.35 -3.14 0.53
N GLN A 203 18.08 -3.46 -0.74
CA GLN A 203 19.05 -3.28 -1.83
C GLN A 203 19.28 -1.82 -2.15
N VAL A 204 18.23 -0.99 -2.19
CA VAL A 204 18.36 0.45 -2.44
C VAL A 204 19.28 1.09 -1.39
N VAL A 205 19.11 0.72 -0.11
CA VAL A 205 19.92 1.24 1.00
C VAL A 205 21.34 0.67 0.96
N SER A 206 21.51 -0.66 0.92
CA SER A 206 22.83 -1.30 1.02
C SER A 206 23.76 -0.97 -0.16
N GLN A 207 23.19 -0.83 -1.36
CA GLN A 207 23.93 -0.47 -2.57
C GLN A 207 24.01 1.04 -2.80
N LYS A 208 23.45 1.85 -1.90
CA LYS A 208 23.39 3.31 -2.02
C LYS A 208 22.88 3.78 -3.38
N LEU A 209 21.86 3.10 -3.92
CA LEU A 209 21.28 3.44 -5.23
C LEU A 209 20.58 4.78 -5.21
N ILE A 210 19.93 5.08 -4.11
CA ILE A 210 19.29 6.36 -3.80
C ILE A 210 19.66 6.67 -2.36
N THR A 211 20.30 7.81 -2.14
CA THR A 211 20.57 8.34 -0.79
C THR A 211 19.75 9.59 -0.56
N VAL A 212 19.25 9.75 0.64
CA VAL A 212 18.43 10.90 1.03
C VAL A 212 19.03 11.51 2.27
N GLU A 213 19.44 12.78 2.16
CA GLU A 213 19.92 13.58 3.26
C GLU A 213 18.86 14.63 3.63
N LYS A 214 18.55 14.71 4.92
CA LYS A 214 17.62 15.69 5.46
C LYS A 214 18.39 16.85 6.06
N LEU A 215 18.21 18.06 5.53
CA LEU A 215 18.76 19.30 6.06
C LEU A 215 17.68 20.06 6.82
N ASN A 216 17.93 20.32 8.11
CA ASN A 216 17.11 21.23 8.88
C ASN A 216 17.67 22.64 8.68
N LEU A 217 16.98 23.46 7.92
CA LEU A 217 17.32 24.86 7.77
C LEU A 217 16.72 25.64 8.95
N ASP A 218 17.53 26.29 9.74
CA ASP A 218 17.20 27.00 11.00
C ASP A 218 16.20 28.16 10.88
N SER A 219 15.71 28.49 9.72
CA SER A 219 14.76 29.57 9.56
C SER A 219 13.56 29.17 8.74
N LYS A 220 12.39 29.13 9.38
CA LYS A 220 11.05 29.04 8.78
C LYS A 220 10.61 27.65 8.29
N LEU A 221 10.52 26.63 9.20
CA LEU A 221 9.63 25.46 8.99
C LEU A 221 9.74 24.71 7.64
N LYS A 222 10.81 24.90 6.87
CA LYS A 222 11.01 24.18 5.60
C LYS A 222 12.12 23.17 5.74
N THR A 223 11.77 21.91 5.67
CA THR A 223 12.75 20.82 5.58
C THR A 223 13.21 20.69 4.13
N HIS A 224 14.52 20.61 3.93
CA HIS A 224 15.11 20.39 2.62
C HIS A 224 15.66 18.96 2.55
N TYR A 225 15.28 18.22 1.53
CA TYR A 225 15.80 16.89 1.23
C TYR A 225 16.73 16.96 0.02
N ILE A 226 17.97 16.51 0.19
CA ILE A 226 18.91 16.27 -0.92
C ILE A 226 18.84 14.80 -1.26
N VAL A 227 18.49 14.49 -2.49
CA VAL A 227 18.44 13.13 -3.00
C VAL A 227 19.54 12.94 -4.02
N GLU A 228 20.44 12.02 -3.76
CA GLU A 228 21.46 11.61 -4.71
C GLU A 228 21.08 10.27 -5.33
N ILE A 229 21.14 10.20 -6.65
CA ILE A 229 20.81 9.00 -7.42
C ILE A 229 22.06 8.50 -8.11
N ARG A 230 22.45 7.26 -7.85
CA ARG A 230 23.57 6.60 -8.54
C ARG A 230 23.18 6.36 -9.99
N LYS A 231 24.01 6.85 -10.92
CA LYS A 231 23.85 6.54 -12.35
C LYS A 231 24.07 5.05 -12.60
N THR A 232 23.09 4.40 -13.19
CA THR A 232 23.21 3.05 -13.75
C THR A 232 23.07 3.13 -15.28
N LYS A 233 23.52 2.13 -16.01
CA LYS A 233 23.40 2.10 -17.48
C LYS A 233 21.96 2.27 -17.98
N ASN A 234 20.98 1.97 -17.14
CA ASN A 234 19.56 1.93 -17.50
C ASN A 234 18.74 3.13 -16.97
N ASN A 235 19.31 4.05 -16.17
CA ASN A 235 18.53 5.16 -15.68
C ASN A 235 18.46 6.31 -16.70
N LYS A 236 17.24 6.73 -17.02
CA LYS A 236 16.94 7.82 -17.95
C LYS A 236 16.59 9.11 -17.19
N LEU A 237 17.45 9.52 -16.24
CA LEU A 237 17.21 10.73 -15.42
C LEU A 237 16.89 11.99 -16.25
N SER A 238 17.48 12.12 -17.45
CA SER A 238 17.22 13.24 -18.36
C SER A 238 15.94 13.11 -19.17
N SER A 239 15.20 12.01 -19.06
CA SER A 239 13.95 11.80 -19.77
C SER A 239 12.89 12.80 -19.26
N LYS A 240 12.18 13.49 -20.16
CA LYS A 240 11.08 14.42 -19.84
C LYS A 240 10.03 13.76 -18.92
N ASN A 241 9.71 12.49 -19.16
CA ASN A 241 8.75 11.74 -18.34
C ASN A 241 9.26 11.52 -16.91
N VAL A 242 10.52 11.20 -16.72
CA VAL A 242 11.13 11.05 -15.39
C VAL A 242 11.13 12.40 -14.68
N ILE A 243 11.60 13.46 -15.32
CA ILE A 243 11.61 14.82 -14.75
C ILE A 243 10.19 15.24 -14.31
N ASN A 244 9.19 15.06 -15.16
CA ASN A 244 7.79 15.38 -14.83
C ASN A 244 7.26 14.59 -13.63
N ARG A 245 7.69 13.34 -13.45
CA ARG A 245 7.33 12.54 -12.26
C ARG A 245 8.01 13.08 -11.02
N LEU A 246 9.30 13.34 -11.08
CA LEU A 246 10.08 13.85 -9.96
C LEU A 246 9.60 15.22 -9.48
N ASN A 247 9.16 16.10 -10.39
CA ASN A 247 8.60 17.40 -10.07
C ASN A 247 7.27 17.34 -9.26
N LYS A 248 6.60 16.19 -9.23
CA LYS A 248 5.39 15.98 -8.41
C LYS A 248 5.68 15.70 -6.93
N ILE A 249 6.92 15.38 -6.57
CA ILE A 249 7.30 14.94 -5.22
C ILE A 249 6.86 15.95 -4.14
N PRO A 250 7.15 17.27 -4.24
CA PRO A 250 6.75 18.21 -3.18
C PRO A 250 5.24 18.24 -2.94
N ALA A 251 4.44 18.21 -4.01
CA ALA A 251 2.97 18.19 -3.92
C ALA A 251 2.47 16.89 -3.26
N LEU A 252 3.07 15.75 -3.60
CA LEU A 252 2.72 14.46 -3.00
C LEU A 252 3.09 14.41 -1.52
N VAL A 253 4.27 14.89 -1.13
CA VAL A 253 4.66 14.96 0.29
C VAL A 253 3.72 15.89 1.07
N LYS A 254 3.37 17.05 0.50
CA LYS A 254 2.38 17.93 1.13
C LYS A 254 1.04 17.23 1.33
N LYS A 255 0.57 16.48 0.34
CA LYS A 255 -0.69 15.73 0.42
C LYS A 255 -0.63 14.61 1.47
N LEU A 256 0.39 13.75 1.43
CA LEU A 256 0.49 12.54 2.24
C LEU A 256 0.91 12.81 3.69
N TYR A 257 1.78 13.78 3.90
CA TYR A 257 2.42 14.03 5.21
C TYR A 257 2.09 15.41 5.79
N LYS A 258 1.32 16.25 5.06
CA LYS A 258 0.94 17.62 5.47
C LYS A 258 2.16 18.54 5.69
N LEU A 259 3.27 18.27 5.04
CA LEU A 259 4.53 19.00 5.16
C LEU A 259 4.90 19.68 3.84
N ASN A 260 5.39 20.92 3.94
CA ASN A 260 6.02 21.61 2.82
C ASN A 260 7.51 21.27 2.83
N ILE A 261 7.99 20.70 1.74
CA ILE A 261 9.40 20.35 1.58
C ILE A 261 9.98 20.92 0.31
N ASN A 262 11.30 21.15 0.34
CA ASN A 262 12.11 21.33 -0.86
C ASN A 262 12.86 20.02 -1.15
N VAL A 263 12.95 19.63 -2.41
CA VAL A 263 13.69 18.46 -2.82
C VAL A 263 14.65 18.82 -3.93
N THR A 264 15.94 18.62 -3.69
CA THR A 264 16.98 18.71 -4.72
C THR A 264 17.43 17.32 -5.12
N ILE A 265 17.39 17.00 -6.40
CA ILE A 265 17.80 15.72 -6.92
C ILE A 265 19.13 15.90 -7.66
N LYS A 266 20.14 15.18 -7.23
CA LYS A 266 21.48 15.13 -7.83
C LYS A 266 21.73 13.76 -8.43
N SER A 267 22.46 13.70 -9.52
CA SER A 267 22.89 12.45 -10.13
C SER A 267 24.39 12.25 -9.82
N LYS A 268 24.73 11.13 -9.21
CA LYS A 268 26.10 10.78 -8.88
C LYS A 268 26.70 9.90 -9.97
N SER A 269 27.83 10.27 -10.52
CA SER A 269 28.58 9.45 -11.48
C SER A 269 29.12 8.21 -10.78
N THR A 270 29.15 7.06 -11.47
CA THR A 270 29.75 5.84 -10.93
C THR A 270 31.25 5.93 -10.70
N LYS A 271 31.93 6.94 -11.29
CA LYS A 271 33.36 7.21 -11.07
C LYS A 271 33.70 7.83 -9.72
N ASP A 272 32.71 8.43 -9.03
CA ASP A 272 32.93 9.13 -7.75
C ASP A 272 32.87 8.20 -6.52
N ILE A 273 32.80 6.88 -6.71
CA ILE A 273 32.65 5.90 -5.63
C ILE A 273 33.96 5.18 -5.27
N TYR A 274 35.04 5.46 -5.99
CA TYR A 274 36.37 4.86 -5.77
C TYR A 274 37.42 5.89 -5.35
N LEU A 275 37.05 6.85 -4.53
CA LEU A 275 38.01 7.72 -3.83
C LEU A 275 37.77 7.63 -2.33
#